data_3c71b9d9b4f3abe5f672fd6fad336ede
#
_entry.id   3c71b9d9b4f3abe5f672fd6fad336ede
#
_cell.length_a   1.000
_cell.length_b   1.000
_cell.length_c   1.000
_cell.angle_alpha   90.00
_cell.angle_beta   90.00
_cell.angle_gamma   90.00
#
_symmetry.space_group_name_H-M   'P 1'
#
loop_
_entity.id
_entity.type
_entity.pdbx_description
1 polymer ?
#
loop_
_entity_poly.entity_id
_entity_poly.type
_entity_poly.pdbx_seq_one_letter_code
_entity_poly.pdbx_strand_id
1 'polypeptide(L)'
;MKINLPVTQKEKPFPRGQYLVSKTDLKGALTYVNDAFLEISGFSKDELIGKNHNVVRHPDMPPQAFEDLWRTVKEGRPWRGLVKNRSKDGDHYWVDAFVVPILKNDQIDGYMSVRSEPSRASIQAAETLYARLRDNKSASLNTTPPLLKRISLKTRLSATMGFFGVLLVLLATLGLFGLSASNDDLRDAHHEQLKPSMAIAQMIQVMGDNRSQIMLALQHAPDSPFLKLHDHPVTLHIEATLKNREVIEGLREEYSKHKASPEEAELAKAFFEARDAFSKEGTGPARDALKAGEFQQANVLLLTKMNPLYKDVVAKGTQLQQYILKAGEKAYTEAESRYTLIRNISIGGTVLGLLLI
;
A
#
# COMPACT_ATOMS: atom_id res chain seq x y z
N MET A 1 3.75 -20.57 -58.78
CA MET A 1 4.96 -20.76 -57.97
C MET A 1 5.93 -21.60 -58.76
N LYS A 2 7.25 -21.30 -58.75
CA LYS A 2 8.24 -22.09 -59.50
C LYS A 2 8.38 -23.48 -58.88
N ILE A 3 8.25 -24.56 -59.69
CA ILE A 3 8.47 -25.91 -59.29
C ILE A 3 9.87 -26.31 -59.76
N ASN A 4 10.76 -26.65 -58.81
CA ASN A 4 12.11 -27.04 -59.09
C ASN A 4 12.21 -28.59 -59.21
N LEU A 5 12.67 -29.06 -60.34
CA LEU A 5 12.87 -30.48 -60.64
C LEU A 5 14.33 -30.74 -61.05
N PRO A 6 14.85 -32.00 -60.94
CA PRO A 6 14.22 -33.16 -60.36
C PRO A 6 14.16 -33.11 -58.84
N VAL A 7 13.35 -34.00 -58.21
CA VAL A 7 13.33 -34.29 -56.78
C VAL A 7 13.46 -35.79 -56.56
N THR A 8 14.18 -36.15 -55.50
CA THR A 8 14.31 -37.51 -55.04
C THR A 8 13.75 -37.64 -53.61
N GLN A 9 13.61 -38.89 -53.13
CA GLN A 9 13.21 -39.13 -51.75
C GLN A 9 14.40 -39.18 -50.77
N LYS A 10 15.63 -38.98 -51.30
CA LYS A 10 16.85 -39.11 -50.50
C LYS A 10 17.14 -37.84 -49.74
N GLU A 11 17.30 -37.95 -48.41
CA GLU A 11 17.70 -36.86 -47.55
C GLU A 11 19.21 -36.76 -47.48
N LYS A 12 19.75 -35.54 -47.68
CA LYS A 12 21.14 -35.23 -47.41
C LYS A 12 21.33 -34.86 -45.94
N PRO A 13 22.34 -35.44 -45.26
CA PRO A 13 22.64 -35.05 -43.89
C PRO A 13 23.11 -33.60 -43.83
N PHE A 14 22.67 -32.93 -42.79
CA PHE A 14 23.13 -31.54 -42.53
C PHE A 14 24.62 -31.58 -42.11
N PRO A 15 25.48 -30.65 -42.58
CA PRO A 15 26.89 -30.61 -42.21
C PRO A 15 27.05 -30.31 -40.72
N ARG A 16 27.63 -31.26 -39.97
CA ARG A 16 27.74 -31.16 -38.49
C ARG A 16 28.55 -29.96 -38.06
N GLY A 17 28.03 -29.24 -37.07
CA GLY A 17 28.71 -28.07 -36.47
C GLY A 17 28.79 -26.82 -37.34
N GLN A 18 28.13 -26.83 -38.50
CA GLN A 18 28.14 -25.69 -39.43
C GLN A 18 26.77 -25.02 -39.48
N TYR A 19 26.76 -23.77 -39.98
CA TYR A 19 25.57 -23.03 -40.30
C TYR A 19 25.54 -22.69 -41.78
N LEU A 20 24.36 -22.80 -42.41
CA LEU A 20 24.19 -22.38 -43.80
C LEU A 20 23.75 -20.87 -43.76
N VAL A 21 24.61 -20.03 -44.29
CA VAL A 21 24.36 -18.57 -44.28
C VAL A 21 24.15 -18.05 -45.72
N SER A 22 23.08 -17.26 -45.89
CA SER A 22 22.86 -16.54 -47.14
C SER A 22 22.34 -15.14 -46.87
N LYS A 23 22.63 -14.21 -47.76
CA LYS A 23 22.03 -12.88 -47.80
C LYS A 23 21.29 -12.69 -49.12
N THR A 24 20.23 -11.89 -49.10
CA THR A 24 19.47 -11.52 -50.28
C THR A 24 19.26 -10.00 -50.31
N ASP A 25 18.99 -9.48 -51.47
CA ASP A 25 18.43 -8.14 -51.65
C ASP A 25 16.93 -8.11 -51.24
N LEU A 26 16.30 -6.95 -51.38
CA LEU A 26 14.88 -6.75 -51.07
C LEU A 26 13.94 -7.60 -51.98
N LYS A 27 14.40 -8.01 -53.16
CA LYS A 27 13.65 -8.86 -54.11
C LYS A 27 13.86 -10.35 -53.86
N GLY A 28 14.71 -10.72 -52.92
CA GLY A 28 15.06 -12.11 -52.58
C GLY A 28 16.11 -12.70 -53.53
N ALA A 29 16.85 -11.90 -54.29
CA ALA A 29 18.00 -12.37 -55.04
C ALA A 29 19.20 -12.57 -54.12
N LEU A 30 19.90 -13.70 -54.24
CA LEU A 30 21.04 -14.06 -53.42
C LEU A 30 22.23 -13.11 -53.73
N THR A 31 22.74 -12.45 -52.66
CA THR A 31 23.93 -11.59 -52.73
C THR A 31 25.13 -12.21 -52.06
N TYR A 32 24.91 -13.18 -51.20
CA TYR A 32 25.96 -13.91 -50.46
C TYR A 32 25.48 -15.31 -50.10
N VAL A 33 26.38 -16.27 -50.18
CA VAL A 33 26.25 -17.64 -49.63
C VAL A 33 27.61 -18.07 -49.05
N ASN A 34 27.62 -18.88 -48.01
CA ASN A 34 28.86 -19.46 -47.47
C ASN A 34 29.11 -20.84 -48.05
N ASP A 35 30.33 -21.38 -47.83
CA ASP A 35 30.79 -22.65 -48.42
C ASP A 35 29.90 -23.84 -47.99
N ALA A 36 29.46 -23.90 -46.74
CA ALA A 36 28.54 -24.95 -46.29
C ALA A 36 27.21 -24.95 -47.07
N PHE A 37 26.72 -23.76 -47.45
CA PHE A 37 25.53 -23.67 -48.29
C PHE A 37 25.79 -24.17 -49.72
N LEU A 38 26.97 -23.89 -50.30
CA LEU A 38 27.36 -24.40 -51.61
C LEU A 38 27.46 -25.94 -51.57
N GLU A 39 28.15 -26.45 -50.57
CA GLU A 39 28.37 -27.90 -50.38
C GLU A 39 27.05 -28.71 -50.31
N ILE A 40 26.13 -28.36 -49.42
CA ILE A 40 24.89 -29.10 -49.24
C ILE A 40 23.94 -28.90 -50.40
N SER A 41 23.88 -27.69 -50.99
CA SER A 41 22.97 -27.41 -52.13
C SER A 41 23.48 -27.99 -53.43
N GLY A 42 24.80 -28.23 -53.57
CA GLY A 42 25.40 -28.73 -54.80
C GLY A 42 25.44 -27.74 -55.98
N PHE A 43 25.11 -26.47 -55.73
CA PHE A 43 25.22 -25.40 -56.68
C PHE A 43 26.54 -24.67 -56.55
N SER A 44 27.10 -24.21 -57.67
CA SER A 44 28.23 -23.29 -57.65
C SER A 44 27.79 -21.86 -57.22
N LYS A 45 28.74 -21.06 -56.76
CA LYS A 45 28.49 -19.68 -56.37
C LYS A 45 27.92 -18.85 -57.54
N ASP A 46 28.43 -19.06 -58.74
CA ASP A 46 27.98 -18.35 -59.93
C ASP A 46 26.55 -18.73 -60.36
N GLU A 47 26.13 -19.96 -60.04
CA GLU A 47 24.77 -20.42 -60.28
C GLU A 47 23.74 -19.85 -59.27
N LEU A 48 24.21 -19.39 -58.11
CA LEU A 48 23.35 -18.92 -57.02
C LEU A 48 23.29 -17.39 -56.93
N ILE A 49 24.42 -16.68 -57.02
CA ILE A 49 24.46 -15.24 -56.87
C ILE A 49 23.63 -14.58 -57.97
N GLY A 50 22.79 -13.61 -57.56
CA GLY A 50 21.84 -12.90 -58.45
C GLY A 50 20.57 -13.72 -58.75
N LYS A 51 20.48 -14.99 -58.37
CA LYS A 51 19.26 -15.80 -58.55
C LYS A 51 18.37 -15.65 -57.30
N ASN A 52 17.05 -15.75 -57.52
CA ASN A 52 16.12 -15.75 -56.39
C ASN A 52 16.37 -16.96 -55.48
N HIS A 53 16.32 -16.75 -54.17
CA HIS A 53 16.59 -17.80 -53.17
C HIS A 53 15.69 -19.04 -53.32
N ASN A 54 14.56 -18.91 -54.03
CA ASN A 54 13.66 -20.03 -54.34
C ASN A 54 14.28 -21.11 -55.23
N VAL A 55 15.51 -20.97 -55.72
CA VAL A 55 16.24 -21.95 -56.53
C VAL A 55 16.46 -23.24 -55.77
N VAL A 56 16.67 -23.15 -54.46
CA VAL A 56 16.83 -24.33 -53.56
C VAL A 56 15.54 -24.77 -52.91
N ARG A 57 14.39 -24.22 -53.26
CA ARG A 57 13.11 -24.59 -52.65
C ARG A 57 12.64 -25.93 -53.10
N HIS A 58 12.28 -26.79 -52.12
CA HIS A 58 11.61 -28.08 -52.39
C HIS A 58 10.13 -27.83 -52.77
N PRO A 59 9.57 -28.58 -53.77
CA PRO A 59 8.15 -28.46 -54.13
C PRO A 59 7.15 -28.76 -53.01
N ASP A 60 7.51 -29.63 -52.05
CA ASP A 60 6.65 -29.96 -50.87
C ASP A 60 6.42 -28.81 -49.91
N MET A 61 7.20 -27.72 -50.01
CA MET A 61 7.00 -26.58 -49.15
C MET A 61 5.72 -25.81 -49.45
N PRO A 62 4.80 -25.66 -48.47
CA PRO A 62 3.55 -24.95 -48.73
C PRO A 62 3.79 -23.48 -48.99
N PRO A 63 3.02 -22.84 -49.90
CA PRO A 63 3.10 -21.40 -50.19
C PRO A 63 2.96 -20.53 -48.94
N GLN A 64 2.08 -20.92 -48.02
CA GLN A 64 1.76 -20.21 -46.80
C GLN A 64 2.98 -20.01 -45.88
N ALA A 65 3.94 -20.95 -45.85
CA ALA A 65 5.18 -20.83 -45.06
C ALA A 65 6.05 -19.66 -45.56
N PHE A 66 6.11 -19.44 -46.89
CA PHE A 66 6.86 -18.34 -47.47
C PHE A 66 6.10 -17.02 -47.42
N GLU A 67 4.78 -17.05 -47.50
CA GLU A 67 3.93 -15.89 -47.30
C GLU A 67 4.11 -15.33 -45.88
N ASP A 68 4.10 -16.22 -44.86
CA ASP A 68 4.36 -15.84 -43.48
C ASP A 68 5.77 -15.30 -43.28
N LEU A 69 6.79 -15.94 -43.88
CA LEU A 69 8.16 -15.46 -43.87
C LEU A 69 8.24 -14.03 -44.39
N TRP A 70 7.77 -13.81 -45.64
CA TRP A 70 7.89 -12.51 -46.31
C TRP A 70 7.09 -11.40 -45.62
N ARG A 71 5.90 -11.72 -45.09
CA ARG A 71 5.12 -10.80 -44.32
C ARG A 71 5.91 -10.35 -43.08
N THR A 72 6.48 -11.33 -42.33
CA THR A 72 7.17 -11.07 -41.06
C THR A 72 8.44 -10.24 -41.24
N VAL A 73 9.30 -10.58 -42.22
CA VAL A 73 10.56 -9.87 -42.42
C VAL A 73 10.39 -8.50 -43.04
N LYS A 74 9.36 -8.28 -43.87
CA LYS A 74 9.01 -6.95 -44.43
C LYS A 74 8.47 -6.00 -43.35
N GLU A 75 7.88 -6.55 -42.27
CA GLU A 75 7.47 -5.77 -41.10
C GLU A 75 8.65 -5.43 -40.16
N GLY A 76 9.90 -5.75 -40.56
CA GLY A 76 11.10 -5.52 -39.76
C GLY A 76 11.32 -6.54 -38.63
N ARG A 77 10.55 -7.62 -38.61
CA ARG A 77 10.61 -8.65 -37.55
C ARG A 77 11.41 -9.88 -38.00
N PRO A 78 12.15 -10.54 -37.09
CA PRO A 78 12.79 -11.81 -37.38
C PRO A 78 11.73 -12.92 -37.59
N TRP A 79 12.00 -13.82 -38.51
CA TRP A 79 11.20 -15.02 -38.77
C TRP A 79 12.01 -16.28 -38.47
N ARG A 80 11.37 -17.31 -37.94
CA ARG A 80 11.96 -18.64 -37.75
C ARG A 80 10.97 -19.70 -38.16
N GLY A 81 11.48 -20.72 -38.93
CA GLY A 81 10.66 -21.83 -39.34
C GLY A 81 11.46 -22.93 -39.99
N LEU A 82 10.88 -24.12 -40.08
CA LEU A 82 11.49 -25.25 -40.74
C LEU A 82 11.28 -25.15 -42.26
N VAL A 83 12.34 -25.40 -43.02
CA VAL A 83 12.29 -25.34 -44.47
C VAL A 83 12.90 -26.61 -45.05
N LYS A 84 12.16 -27.27 -45.95
CA LYS A 84 12.66 -28.34 -46.81
C LYS A 84 13.26 -27.73 -48.06
N ASN A 85 14.53 -27.91 -48.27
CA ASN A 85 15.25 -27.43 -49.45
C ASN A 85 15.57 -28.61 -50.39
N ARG A 86 15.88 -28.29 -51.63
CA ARG A 86 16.30 -29.19 -52.69
C ARG A 86 17.75 -28.85 -53.12
N SER A 87 18.59 -29.89 -53.19
CA SER A 87 19.91 -29.80 -53.81
C SER A 87 19.81 -29.87 -55.36
N LYS A 88 20.90 -29.55 -56.06
CA LYS A 88 20.97 -29.55 -57.52
C LYS A 88 20.67 -30.90 -58.12
N ASP A 89 21.11 -31.98 -57.48
CA ASP A 89 20.89 -33.39 -57.86
C ASP A 89 19.46 -33.88 -57.61
N GLY A 90 18.65 -33.14 -56.89
CA GLY A 90 17.29 -33.50 -56.56
C GLY A 90 17.08 -34.03 -55.14
N ASP A 91 18.16 -34.35 -54.43
CA ASP A 91 18.08 -34.72 -53.03
C ASP A 91 17.59 -33.55 -52.17
N HIS A 92 17.02 -33.86 -51.02
CA HIS A 92 16.49 -32.80 -50.13
C HIS A 92 17.24 -32.76 -48.80
N TYR A 93 17.14 -31.57 -48.14
CA TYR A 93 17.64 -31.38 -46.79
C TYR A 93 16.74 -30.45 -46.01
N TRP A 94 16.63 -30.69 -44.71
CA TRP A 94 15.84 -29.89 -43.80
C TRP A 94 16.72 -28.89 -43.07
N VAL A 95 16.20 -27.70 -42.84
CA VAL A 95 16.86 -26.62 -42.10
C VAL A 95 15.90 -25.97 -41.13
N ASP A 96 16.40 -25.58 -39.95
CA ASP A 96 15.74 -24.60 -39.06
C ASP A 96 16.27 -23.23 -39.48
N ALA A 97 15.46 -22.46 -40.19
CA ALA A 97 15.85 -21.21 -40.78
C ALA A 97 15.46 -20.05 -39.89
N PHE A 98 16.44 -19.21 -39.52
CA PHE A 98 16.25 -17.95 -38.86
C PHE A 98 16.59 -16.81 -39.85
N VAL A 99 15.58 -16.00 -40.17
CA VAL A 99 15.70 -14.94 -41.16
C VAL A 99 15.47 -13.59 -40.51
N VAL A 100 16.39 -12.66 -40.74
CA VAL A 100 16.35 -11.32 -40.17
C VAL A 100 16.49 -10.26 -41.26
N PRO A 101 15.80 -9.10 -41.17
CA PRO A 101 16.09 -7.96 -42.00
C PRO A 101 17.47 -7.38 -41.68
N ILE A 102 18.20 -6.97 -42.76
CA ILE A 102 19.45 -6.21 -42.63
C ILE A 102 19.07 -4.72 -42.74
N LEU A 103 19.41 -3.95 -41.72
CA LEU A 103 19.13 -2.50 -41.68
C LEU A 103 20.36 -1.71 -42.11
N LYS A 104 20.14 -0.70 -42.97
CA LYS A 104 21.10 0.32 -43.32
C LYS A 104 20.41 1.68 -43.23
N ASN A 105 20.92 2.56 -42.38
CA ASN A 105 20.29 3.86 -42.09
C ASN A 105 18.81 3.73 -41.68
N ASP A 106 18.50 2.80 -40.80
CA ASP A 106 17.16 2.46 -40.26
C ASP A 106 16.15 1.98 -41.36
N GLN A 107 16.61 1.72 -42.55
CA GLN A 107 15.80 1.13 -43.64
C GLN A 107 16.23 -0.31 -43.92
N ILE A 108 15.30 -1.17 -44.30
CA ILE A 108 15.62 -2.54 -44.69
C ILE A 108 16.34 -2.49 -46.05
N ASP A 109 17.58 -3.02 -46.05
CA ASP A 109 18.45 -3.07 -47.26
C ASP A 109 18.53 -4.50 -47.84
N GLY A 110 18.05 -5.50 -47.11
CA GLY A 110 18.04 -6.87 -47.54
C GLY A 110 17.71 -7.82 -46.39
N TYR A 111 17.96 -9.11 -46.57
CA TYR A 111 17.66 -10.12 -45.58
C TYR A 111 18.83 -11.07 -45.41
N MET A 112 19.07 -11.52 -44.15
CA MET A 112 20.04 -12.54 -43.85
C MET A 112 19.32 -13.77 -43.28
N SER A 113 19.69 -14.95 -43.77
CA SER A 113 19.20 -16.21 -43.25
C SER A 113 20.36 -17.04 -42.74
N VAL A 114 20.24 -17.43 -41.45
CA VAL A 114 21.12 -18.42 -40.81
C VAL A 114 20.29 -19.68 -40.56
N ARG A 115 20.85 -20.84 -40.98
CA ARG A 115 20.15 -22.11 -40.91
C ARG A 115 20.99 -23.11 -40.12
N SER A 116 20.34 -23.79 -39.20
CA SER A 116 20.93 -24.86 -38.40
C SER A 116 20.27 -26.22 -38.67
N GLU A 117 20.86 -27.28 -38.17
CA GLU A 117 20.27 -28.62 -38.18
C GLU A 117 19.01 -28.67 -37.32
N PRO A 118 17.83 -29.08 -37.87
CA PRO A 118 16.63 -29.28 -37.07
C PRO A 118 16.62 -30.65 -36.39
N SER A 119 15.92 -30.76 -35.25
CA SER A 119 15.69 -32.05 -34.62
C SER A 119 14.73 -32.92 -35.44
N ARG A 120 14.85 -34.24 -35.36
CA ARG A 120 13.94 -35.21 -36.06
C ARG A 120 12.48 -35.02 -35.63
N ALA A 121 12.24 -34.75 -34.36
CA ALA A 121 10.87 -34.47 -33.87
C ALA A 121 10.29 -33.20 -34.51
N SER A 122 11.11 -32.15 -34.69
CA SER A 122 10.68 -30.92 -35.36
C SER A 122 10.38 -31.15 -36.85
N ILE A 123 11.18 -31.97 -37.55
CA ILE A 123 10.94 -32.34 -38.94
C ILE A 123 9.58 -33.03 -39.09
N GLN A 124 9.29 -34.06 -38.27
CA GLN A 124 8.01 -34.79 -38.30
C GLN A 124 6.80 -33.86 -38.05
N ALA A 125 6.93 -32.97 -37.07
CA ALA A 125 5.88 -31.98 -36.79
C ALA A 125 5.65 -31.05 -37.99
N ALA A 126 6.73 -30.58 -38.64
CA ALA A 126 6.66 -29.73 -39.81
C ALA A 126 6.07 -30.47 -41.04
N GLU A 127 6.44 -31.70 -41.27
CA GLU A 127 5.85 -32.56 -42.35
C GLU A 127 4.34 -32.70 -42.20
N THR A 128 3.89 -33.02 -40.99
CA THR A 128 2.46 -33.14 -40.67
C THR A 128 1.72 -31.80 -40.90
N LEU A 129 2.29 -30.72 -40.42
CA LEU A 129 1.71 -29.38 -40.60
C LEU A 129 1.67 -28.97 -42.08
N TYR A 130 2.77 -29.18 -42.79
CA TYR A 130 2.88 -28.77 -44.20
C TYR A 130 2.02 -29.62 -45.13
N ALA A 131 1.79 -30.91 -44.82
CA ALA A 131 0.81 -31.75 -45.52
C ALA A 131 -0.60 -31.15 -45.37
N ARG A 132 -1.03 -30.84 -44.15
CA ARG A 132 -2.34 -30.18 -43.89
C ARG A 132 -2.49 -28.85 -44.62
N LEU A 133 -1.45 -28.03 -44.68
CA LEU A 133 -1.47 -26.75 -45.38
C LEU A 133 -1.55 -26.91 -46.89
N ARG A 134 -0.98 -27.95 -47.44
CA ARG A 134 -1.12 -28.26 -48.90
C ARG A 134 -2.54 -28.71 -49.27
N ASP A 135 -3.18 -29.48 -48.37
CA ASP A 135 -4.55 -29.96 -48.55
C ASP A 135 -5.57 -28.83 -48.37
N ASN A 136 -5.32 -27.89 -47.45
CA ASN A 136 -6.17 -26.74 -47.19
C ASN A 136 -5.50 -25.44 -47.62
N LYS A 137 -5.70 -25.05 -48.88
CA LYS A 137 -5.12 -23.82 -49.47
C LYS A 137 -5.60 -22.54 -48.84
N SER A 138 -6.73 -22.54 -48.13
CA SER A 138 -7.29 -21.37 -47.45
C SER A 138 -6.74 -21.18 -46.01
N ALA A 139 -6.00 -22.17 -45.49
CA ALA A 139 -5.39 -22.03 -44.15
C ALA A 139 -4.19 -21.08 -44.19
N SER A 140 -4.12 -20.15 -43.26
CA SER A 140 -2.97 -19.25 -43.08
C SER A 140 -2.22 -19.61 -41.81
N LEU A 141 -0.89 -19.43 -41.84
CA LEU A 141 -0.06 -19.47 -40.66
C LEU A 141 -0.13 -18.10 -39.99
N ASN A 142 -0.81 -18.00 -38.85
CA ASN A 142 -0.87 -16.76 -38.10
C ASN A 142 0.13 -16.80 -36.94
N THR A 143 1.33 -16.31 -37.20
CA THR A 143 2.43 -16.22 -36.21
C THR A 143 2.47 -14.88 -35.50
N THR A 144 1.38 -14.09 -35.56
CA THR A 144 1.34 -12.80 -34.84
C THR A 144 1.46 -13.03 -33.34
N PRO A 145 2.46 -12.41 -32.68
CA PRO A 145 2.65 -12.61 -31.25
C PRO A 145 1.46 -12.04 -30.47
N PRO A 146 1.09 -12.62 -29.31
CA PRO A 146 0.05 -12.07 -28.44
C PRO A 146 0.35 -10.62 -28.08
N LEU A 147 -0.70 -9.83 -27.84
CA LEU A 147 -0.64 -8.38 -27.59
C LEU A 147 0.47 -7.96 -26.62
N LEU A 148 0.63 -8.70 -25.54
CA LEU A 148 1.67 -8.44 -24.53
C LEU A 148 3.10 -8.56 -25.09
N LYS A 149 3.36 -9.40 -26.09
CA LYS A 149 4.67 -9.53 -26.73
C LYS A 149 4.96 -8.43 -27.76
N ARG A 150 3.94 -7.65 -28.16
CA ARG A 150 4.09 -6.51 -29.09
C ARG A 150 4.58 -5.25 -28.39
N ILE A 151 4.42 -5.15 -27.06
CA ILE A 151 4.84 -4.01 -26.27
C ILE A 151 6.37 -4.04 -26.14
N SER A 152 7.03 -2.92 -26.49
CA SER A 152 8.49 -2.82 -26.41
C SER A 152 8.99 -3.02 -24.98
N LEU A 153 10.20 -3.54 -24.80
CA LEU A 153 10.82 -3.72 -23.49
C LEU A 153 10.86 -2.38 -22.71
N LYS A 154 11.20 -1.30 -23.41
CA LYS A 154 11.23 0.06 -22.84
C LYS A 154 9.87 0.46 -22.25
N THR A 155 8.79 0.24 -23.00
CA THR A 155 7.42 0.57 -22.56
C THR A 155 6.99 -0.27 -21.37
N ARG A 156 7.31 -1.58 -21.36
CA ARG A 156 7.02 -2.45 -20.20
C ARG A 156 7.75 -1.97 -18.97
N LEU A 157 9.04 -1.70 -19.07
CA LEU A 157 9.87 -1.22 -17.97
C LEU A 157 9.35 0.12 -17.43
N SER A 158 9.05 1.08 -18.33
CA SER A 158 8.50 2.39 -17.92
C SER A 158 7.14 2.26 -17.25
N ALA A 159 6.26 1.39 -17.75
CA ALA A 159 4.94 1.15 -17.15
C ALA A 159 5.07 0.52 -15.75
N THR A 160 5.97 -0.45 -15.59
CA THR A 160 6.26 -1.08 -14.28
C THR A 160 6.81 -0.05 -13.29
N MET A 161 7.82 0.74 -13.70
CA MET A 161 8.38 1.81 -12.86
C MET A 161 7.33 2.86 -12.47
N GLY A 162 6.49 3.27 -13.43
CA GLY A 162 5.38 4.20 -13.18
C GLY A 162 4.37 3.64 -12.18
N PHE A 163 3.98 2.38 -12.32
CA PHE A 163 3.08 1.69 -11.40
C PHE A 163 3.64 1.69 -9.96
N PHE A 164 4.92 1.32 -9.80
CA PHE A 164 5.55 1.34 -8.47
C PHE A 164 5.69 2.76 -7.90
N GLY A 165 5.99 3.75 -8.75
CA GLY A 165 6.01 5.15 -8.34
C GLY A 165 4.67 5.60 -7.77
N VAL A 166 3.57 5.30 -8.47
CA VAL A 166 2.21 5.60 -8.00
C VAL A 166 1.88 4.84 -6.71
N LEU A 167 2.23 3.56 -6.63
CA LEU A 167 2.00 2.75 -5.43
C LEU A 167 2.72 3.31 -4.20
N LEU A 168 4.00 3.72 -4.35
CA LEU A 168 4.77 4.34 -3.27
C LEU A 168 4.15 5.66 -2.81
N VAL A 169 3.69 6.51 -3.73
CA VAL A 169 3.00 7.76 -3.39
C VAL A 169 1.71 7.49 -2.62
N LEU A 170 0.91 6.51 -3.07
CA LEU A 170 -0.33 6.13 -2.38
C LEU A 170 -0.05 5.60 -0.97
N LEU A 171 0.94 4.72 -0.79
CA LEU A 171 1.31 4.18 0.53
C LEU A 171 1.86 5.27 1.45
N ALA A 172 2.69 6.19 0.93
CA ALA A 172 3.21 7.33 1.70
C ALA A 172 2.07 8.26 2.15
N THR A 173 1.13 8.58 1.25
CA THR A 173 -0.04 9.41 1.56
C THR A 173 -0.93 8.74 2.62
N LEU A 174 -1.19 7.43 2.50
CA LEU A 174 -1.96 6.67 3.49
C LEU A 174 -1.26 6.66 4.85
N GLY A 175 0.08 6.50 4.87
CA GLY A 175 0.88 6.55 6.09
C GLY A 175 0.82 7.91 6.79
N LEU A 176 0.97 9.01 6.04
CA LEU A 176 0.85 10.38 6.57
C LEU A 176 -0.55 10.68 7.09
N PHE A 177 -1.59 10.22 6.38
CA PHE A 177 -2.97 10.34 6.82
C PHE A 177 -3.20 9.58 8.13
N GLY A 178 -2.72 8.33 8.23
CA GLY A 178 -2.81 7.53 9.46
C GLY A 178 -2.08 8.18 10.64
N LEU A 179 -0.89 8.76 10.42
CA LEU A 179 -0.14 9.47 11.45
C LEU A 179 -0.86 10.74 11.92
N SER A 180 -1.43 11.53 10.99
CA SER A 180 -2.22 12.72 11.32
C SER A 180 -3.44 12.35 12.16
N ALA A 181 -4.20 11.32 11.74
CA ALA A 181 -5.37 10.86 12.49
C ALA A 181 -5.00 10.37 13.89
N SER A 182 -3.90 9.63 14.03
CA SER A 182 -3.41 9.18 15.35
C SER A 182 -3.00 10.36 16.26
N ASN A 183 -2.39 11.40 15.69
CA ASN A 183 -2.03 12.59 16.44
C ASN A 183 -3.27 13.39 16.88
N ASP A 184 -4.31 13.46 16.04
CA ASP A 184 -5.58 14.09 16.39
C ASP A 184 -6.30 13.29 17.48
N ASP A 185 -6.35 11.95 17.40
CA ASP A 185 -6.91 11.08 18.44
C ASP A 185 -6.19 11.27 19.79
N LEU A 186 -4.85 11.40 19.78
CA LEU A 186 -4.06 11.66 20.99
C LEU A 186 -4.35 13.03 21.60
N ARG A 187 -4.49 14.06 20.76
CA ARG A 187 -4.85 15.41 21.18
C ARG A 187 -6.24 15.43 21.81
N ASP A 188 -7.21 14.77 21.19
CA ASP A 188 -8.58 14.69 21.68
C ASP A 188 -8.63 13.91 23.00
N ALA A 189 -7.92 12.78 23.14
CA ALA A 189 -7.78 12.08 24.41
C ALA A 189 -7.22 12.97 25.53
N HIS A 190 -6.24 13.82 25.23
CA HIS A 190 -5.65 14.73 26.20
C HIS A 190 -6.61 15.87 26.58
N HIS A 191 -7.25 16.52 25.60
CA HIS A 191 -8.05 17.73 25.84
C HIS A 191 -9.50 17.45 26.23
N GLU A 192 -10.11 16.41 25.66
CA GLU A 192 -11.53 16.14 25.87
C GLU A 192 -11.80 15.08 26.97
N GLN A 193 -10.77 14.36 27.42
CA GLN A 193 -10.94 13.29 28.40
C GLN A 193 -10.02 13.45 29.62
N LEU A 194 -8.70 13.52 29.41
CA LEU A 194 -7.75 13.53 30.52
C LEU A 194 -7.86 14.83 31.33
N LYS A 195 -7.78 15.99 30.70
CA LYS A 195 -7.84 17.28 31.38
C LYS A 195 -9.16 17.50 32.14
N PRO A 196 -10.36 17.28 31.54
CA PRO A 196 -11.62 17.42 32.25
C PRO A 196 -11.73 16.47 33.44
N SER A 197 -11.33 15.20 33.26
CA SER A 197 -11.34 14.19 34.34
C SER A 197 -10.44 14.60 35.50
N MET A 198 -9.22 15.11 35.19
CA MET A 198 -8.29 15.61 36.20
C MET A 198 -8.83 16.83 36.93
N ALA A 199 -9.48 17.77 36.23
CA ALA A 199 -10.06 18.95 36.83
C ALA A 199 -11.17 18.58 37.84
N ILE A 200 -12.05 17.63 37.50
CA ILE A 200 -13.07 17.12 38.42
C ILE A 200 -12.44 16.44 39.65
N ALA A 201 -11.44 15.59 39.44
CA ALA A 201 -10.74 14.91 40.54
C ALA A 201 -10.06 15.91 41.50
N GLN A 202 -9.39 16.93 40.95
CA GLN A 202 -8.75 17.96 41.74
C GLN A 202 -9.77 18.83 42.49
N MET A 203 -10.90 19.21 41.87
CA MET A 203 -11.98 19.92 42.57
C MET A 203 -12.49 19.15 43.75
N ILE A 204 -12.75 17.85 43.63
CA ILE A 204 -13.17 16.94 44.74
C ILE A 204 -12.12 16.94 45.83
N GLN A 205 -10.85 16.81 45.46
CA GLN A 205 -9.73 16.84 46.43
C GLN A 205 -9.64 18.11 47.21
N VAL A 206 -9.72 19.27 46.51
CA VAL A 206 -9.65 20.61 47.14
C VAL A 206 -10.88 20.88 48.02
N MET A 207 -12.06 20.38 47.66
CA MET A 207 -13.24 20.41 48.55
C MET A 207 -13.07 19.55 49.76
N GLY A 208 -12.40 18.39 49.63
CA GLY A 208 -12.00 17.52 50.76
C GLY A 208 -11.01 18.25 51.68
N ASP A 209 -10.06 19.01 51.13
CA ASP A 209 -9.15 19.85 51.93
C ASP A 209 -9.93 20.96 52.68
N ASN A 210 -10.88 21.61 52.05
CA ASN A 210 -11.73 22.59 52.76
C ASN A 210 -12.40 21.96 53.98
N ARG A 211 -12.91 20.73 53.87
CA ARG A 211 -13.50 20.00 55.01
C ARG A 211 -12.45 19.73 56.11
N SER A 212 -11.23 19.32 55.71
CA SER A 212 -10.13 19.12 56.63
C SER A 212 -9.68 20.38 57.32
N GLN A 213 -9.60 21.51 56.59
CA GLN A 213 -9.24 22.81 57.16
C GLN A 213 -10.29 23.27 58.19
N ILE A 214 -11.58 23.10 57.99
CA ILE A 214 -12.62 23.39 58.96
C ILE A 214 -12.47 22.47 60.22
N MET A 215 -12.19 21.18 60.04
CA MET A 215 -11.95 20.22 61.14
C MET A 215 -10.73 20.62 61.97
N LEU A 216 -9.63 21.03 61.34
CA LEU A 216 -8.44 21.52 62.00
C LEU A 216 -8.70 22.84 62.72
N ALA A 217 -9.42 23.78 62.11
CA ALA A 217 -9.80 25.03 62.72
C ALA A 217 -10.61 24.85 64.01
N LEU A 218 -11.47 23.85 64.10
CA LEU A 218 -12.24 23.53 65.31
C LEU A 218 -11.37 23.12 66.50
N GLN A 219 -10.13 22.66 66.29
CA GLN A 219 -9.19 22.35 67.37
C GLN A 219 -8.61 23.57 68.07
N HIS A 220 -8.80 24.77 67.49
CA HIS A 220 -8.46 26.07 68.10
C HIS A 220 -9.55 26.61 69.07
N ALA A 221 -10.61 25.85 69.32
CA ALA A 221 -11.63 26.24 70.27
C ALA A 221 -11.00 26.54 71.67
N PRO A 222 -11.48 27.57 72.37
CA PRO A 222 -10.89 27.95 73.67
C PRO A 222 -10.91 26.84 74.73
N ASP A 223 -11.87 25.91 74.63
CA ASP A 223 -12.05 24.76 75.49
C ASP A 223 -11.37 23.48 74.99
N SER A 224 -10.68 23.58 73.84
CA SER A 224 -10.00 22.43 73.22
C SER A 224 -8.76 22.01 74.01
N PRO A 225 -8.59 20.74 74.34
CA PRO A 225 -7.37 20.27 75.02
C PRO A 225 -6.13 20.37 74.11
N PHE A 226 -6.35 20.54 72.79
CA PHE A 226 -5.30 20.61 71.78
C PHE A 226 -4.86 22.07 71.47
N LEU A 227 -5.54 23.08 71.99
CA LEU A 227 -5.27 24.50 71.67
C LEU A 227 -3.78 24.89 71.85
N LYS A 228 -3.16 24.41 72.93
CA LYS A 228 -1.76 24.73 73.22
C LYS A 228 -0.74 23.97 72.34
N LEU A 229 -1.18 23.03 71.51
CA LEU A 229 -0.33 22.27 70.58
C LEU A 229 -0.23 22.94 69.17
N HIS A 230 -1.06 23.97 68.94
CA HIS A 230 -0.99 24.74 67.71
C HIS A 230 0.08 25.81 67.80
N ASP A 231 0.92 25.90 66.80
CA ASP A 231 1.98 26.90 66.59
C ASP A 231 1.57 28.05 65.67
N HIS A 232 0.29 28.04 65.25
CA HIS A 232 -0.30 28.97 64.26
C HIS A 232 -1.72 29.40 64.72
N PRO A 233 -2.20 30.53 64.19
CA PRO A 233 -3.56 30.98 64.47
C PRO A 233 -4.62 30.25 63.65
N VAL A 234 -5.87 30.25 64.10
CA VAL A 234 -7.03 29.66 63.40
C VAL A 234 -7.24 30.29 62.02
N THR A 235 -6.79 31.54 61.81
CA THR A 235 -6.89 32.24 60.53
C THR A 235 -6.16 31.54 59.40
N LEU A 236 -5.08 30.76 59.71
CA LEU A 236 -4.38 29.97 58.67
C LEU A 236 -5.35 29.02 57.97
N HIS A 237 -6.19 28.33 58.71
CA HIS A 237 -7.17 27.37 58.16
C HIS A 237 -8.31 28.10 57.43
N ILE A 238 -8.73 29.24 57.91
CA ILE A 238 -9.76 30.09 57.29
C ILE A 238 -9.27 30.60 55.94
N GLU A 239 -8.04 31.14 55.85
CA GLU A 239 -7.41 31.60 54.64
C GLU A 239 -7.19 30.50 53.63
N ALA A 240 -6.80 29.29 54.07
CA ALA A 240 -6.68 28.12 53.21
C ALA A 240 -7.99 27.80 52.48
N THR A 241 -9.15 27.89 53.15
CA THR A 241 -10.46 27.68 52.51
C THR A 241 -10.80 28.75 51.45
N LEU A 242 -10.34 30.00 51.63
CA LEU A 242 -10.51 31.08 50.64
C LEU A 242 -9.64 30.82 49.42
N LYS A 243 -8.36 30.48 49.65
CA LYS A 243 -7.45 30.10 48.55
C LYS A 243 -7.94 28.88 47.74
N ASN A 244 -8.45 27.90 48.42
CA ASN A 244 -9.04 26.74 47.78
C ASN A 244 -10.24 27.06 46.91
N ARG A 245 -11.05 28.09 47.27
CA ARG A 245 -12.14 28.59 46.45
C ARG A 245 -11.62 29.09 45.11
N GLU A 246 -10.52 29.89 45.12
CA GLU A 246 -9.92 30.39 43.86
C GLU A 246 -9.41 29.23 42.97
N VAL A 247 -8.76 28.24 43.57
CA VAL A 247 -8.31 27.03 42.84
C VAL A 247 -9.49 26.32 42.20
N ILE A 248 -10.61 26.13 42.91
CA ILE A 248 -11.80 25.45 42.38
C ILE A 248 -12.42 26.25 41.22
N GLU A 249 -12.45 27.58 41.29
CA GLU A 249 -12.96 28.38 40.16
C GLU A 249 -12.06 28.29 38.93
N GLY A 250 -10.73 28.27 39.10
CA GLY A 250 -9.79 28.03 38.00
C GLY A 250 -9.98 26.66 37.35
N LEU A 251 -10.18 25.60 38.14
CA LEU A 251 -10.44 24.25 37.64
C LEU A 251 -11.80 24.13 36.92
N ARG A 252 -12.82 24.90 37.39
CA ARG A 252 -14.12 25.00 36.71
C ARG A 252 -13.98 25.64 35.33
N GLU A 253 -13.19 26.72 35.26
CA GLU A 253 -12.90 27.42 34.00
C GLU A 253 -12.16 26.46 33.03
N GLU A 254 -11.19 25.72 33.54
CA GLU A 254 -10.47 24.74 32.71
C GLU A 254 -11.41 23.63 32.18
N TYR A 255 -12.28 23.07 33.02
CA TYR A 255 -13.28 22.12 32.61
C TYR A 255 -14.22 22.68 31.53
N SER A 256 -14.60 23.94 31.61
CA SER A 256 -15.51 24.56 30.63
C SER A 256 -14.94 24.72 29.21
N LYS A 257 -13.63 24.51 29.02
CA LYS A 257 -12.95 24.67 27.72
C LYS A 257 -13.14 23.42 26.82
N HIS A 258 -13.48 22.27 27.35
CA HIS A 258 -13.74 21.08 26.55
C HIS A 258 -15.20 21.01 26.05
N LYS A 259 -15.43 20.17 25.04
CA LYS A 259 -16.76 19.98 24.44
C LYS A 259 -17.47 18.79 25.09
N ALA A 260 -18.25 19.06 26.10
CA ALA A 260 -19.10 18.05 26.75
C ALA A 260 -20.19 17.53 25.79
N SER A 261 -20.45 16.23 25.79
CA SER A 261 -21.64 15.66 25.19
C SER A 261 -22.91 16.11 25.94
N PRO A 262 -24.12 16.04 25.35
CA PRO A 262 -25.35 16.41 26.07
C PRO A 262 -25.53 15.64 27.38
N GLU A 263 -25.19 14.36 27.42
CA GLU A 263 -25.30 13.51 28.61
C GLU A 263 -24.23 13.89 29.64
N GLU A 264 -23.01 14.17 29.22
CA GLU A 264 -21.96 14.69 30.08
C GLU A 264 -22.33 16.05 30.70
N ALA A 265 -22.91 16.95 29.89
CA ALA A 265 -23.34 18.25 30.34
C ALA A 265 -24.39 18.18 31.48
N GLU A 266 -25.31 17.23 31.44
CA GLU A 266 -26.26 17.00 32.52
C GLU A 266 -25.58 16.49 33.80
N LEU A 267 -24.61 15.57 33.68
CA LEU A 267 -23.83 15.09 34.83
C LEU A 267 -22.96 16.22 35.40
N ALA A 268 -22.35 17.02 34.54
CA ALA A 268 -21.55 18.20 34.95
C ALA A 268 -22.41 19.23 35.69
N LYS A 269 -23.61 19.51 35.17
CA LYS A 269 -24.57 20.42 35.83
C LYS A 269 -24.89 19.90 37.24
N ALA A 270 -25.23 18.64 37.39
CA ALA A 270 -25.53 18.04 38.71
C ALA A 270 -24.32 18.13 39.66
N PHE A 271 -23.10 17.92 39.17
CA PHE A 271 -21.86 18.06 39.97
C PHE A 271 -21.63 19.51 40.39
N PHE A 272 -21.77 20.49 39.49
CA PHE A 272 -21.55 21.88 39.81
C PHE A 272 -22.64 22.43 40.74
N GLU A 273 -23.89 22.00 40.64
CA GLU A 273 -24.94 22.36 41.59
C GLU A 273 -24.61 21.81 43.01
N ALA A 274 -24.14 20.56 43.12
CA ALA A 274 -23.71 20.01 44.39
C ALA A 274 -22.49 20.75 44.97
N ARG A 275 -21.54 21.11 44.14
CA ARG A 275 -20.35 21.91 44.51
C ARG A 275 -20.76 23.28 45.00
N ASP A 276 -21.70 23.93 44.33
CA ASP A 276 -22.19 25.25 44.74
C ASP A 276 -22.94 25.19 46.07
N ALA A 277 -23.76 24.15 46.28
CA ALA A 277 -24.42 23.88 47.59
C ALA A 277 -23.38 23.63 48.70
N PHE A 278 -22.35 22.79 48.42
CA PHE A 278 -21.25 22.57 49.40
C PHE A 278 -20.54 23.86 49.78
N SER A 279 -20.27 24.73 48.85
CA SER A 279 -19.63 26.02 49.10
C SER A 279 -20.55 26.98 49.87
N LYS A 280 -21.81 27.14 49.42
CA LYS A 280 -22.76 28.13 49.90
C LYS A 280 -23.42 27.75 51.25
N GLU A 281 -23.73 26.47 51.44
CA GLU A 281 -24.46 25.96 52.60
C GLU A 281 -23.56 25.23 53.61
N GLY A 282 -22.35 24.80 53.17
CA GLY A 282 -21.40 24.05 54.01
C GLY A 282 -20.19 24.92 54.40
N THR A 283 -19.20 25.03 53.45
CA THR A 283 -17.90 25.66 53.77
C THR A 283 -18.01 27.15 54.13
N GLY A 284 -18.85 27.91 53.43
CA GLY A 284 -19.03 29.34 53.69
C GLY A 284 -19.53 29.64 55.12
N PRO A 285 -20.70 29.12 55.52
CA PRO A 285 -21.24 29.32 56.85
C PRO A 285 -20.33 28.82 57.97
N ALA A 286 -19.70 27.61 57.76
CA ALA A 286 -18.78 27.05 58.76
C ALA A 286 -17.53 27.97 58.98
N ARG A 287 -16.98 28.48 57.89
CA ARG A 287 -15.88 29.44 57.90
C ARG A 287 -16.27 30.77 58.60
N ASP A 288 -17.46 31.28 58.30
CA ASP A 288 -17.94 32.52 58.84
C ASP A 288 -18.20 32.41 60.35
N ALA A 289 -18.75 31.27 60.85
CA ALA A 289 -18.86 30.96 62.27
C ALA A 289 -17.49 30.88 62.98
N LEU A 290 -16.46 30.25 62.32
CA LEU A 290 -15.09 30.24 62.86
C LEU A 290 -14.48 31.65 62.96
N LYS A 291 -14.75 32.52 61.99
CA LYS A 291 -14.32 33.93 62.00
C LYS A 291 -14.94 34.71 63.19
N ALA A 292 -16.20 34.40 63.50
CA ALA A 292 -16.92 34.98 64.65
C ALA A 292 -16.53 34.37 66.01
N GLY A 293 -15.67 33.32 66.04
CA GLY A 293 -15.35 32.60 67.25
C GLY A 293 -16.42 31.63 67.71
N GLU A 294 -17.42 31.34 66.87
CA GLU A 294 -18.56 30.47 67.14
C GLU A 294 -18.23 29.00 66.82
N PHE A 295 -17.25 28.42 67.50
CA PHE A 295 -16.71 27.08 67.22
C PHE A 295 -17.77 25.97 67.33
N GLN A 296 -18.70 26.03 68.28
CA GLN A 296 -19.76 25.06 68.40
C GLN A 296 -20.71 25.10 67.18
N GLN A 297 -21.07 26.29 66.70
CA GLN A 297 -21.89 26.46 65.52
C GLN A 297 -21.17 25.93 64.29
N ALA A 298 -19.89 26.23 64.14
CA ALA A 298 -19.06 25.69 63.02
C ALA A 298 -19.03 24.16 63.04
N ASN A 299 -18.92 23.53 64.23
CA ASN A 299 -18.97 22.06 64.34
C ASN A 299 -20.33 21.48 63.99
N VAL A 300 -21.43 22.10 64.38
CA VAL A 300 -22.77 21.68 63.96
C VAL A 300 -22.93 21.78 62.48
N LEU A 301 -22.49 22.89 61.84
CA LEU A 301 -22.51 23.04 60.38
C LEU A 301 -21.64 22.00 59.68
N LEU A 302 -20.45 21.69 60.18
CA LEU A 302 -19.60 20.62 59.64
C LEU A 302 -20.33 19.27 59.63
N LEU A 303 -20.93 18.90 60.77
CA LEU A 303 -21.54 17.57 60.90
C LEU A 303 -22.88 17.43 60.17
N THR A 304 -23.74 18.51 60.22
CA THR A 304 -25.11 18.41 59.72
C THR A 304 -25.30 18.92 58.29
N LYS A 305 -24.40 19.77 57.79
CA LYS A 305 -24.46 20.32 56.43
C LYS A 305 -23.28 19.93 55.58
N MET A 306 -22.06 20.27 55.98
CA MET A 306 -20.88 20.14 55.15
C MET A 306 -20.57 18.66 54.84
N ASN A 307 -20.63 17.72 55.80
CA ASN A 307 -20.37 16.31 55.57
C ASN A 307 -21.37 15.64 54.60
N PRO A 308 -22.71 15.82 54.69
CA PRO A 308 -23.65 15.31 53.71
C PRO A 308 -23.45 15.90 52.31
N LEU A 309 -23.26 17.22 52.24
CA LEU A 309 -23.03 17.90 50.94
C LEU A 309 -21.72 17.44 50.29
N TYR A 310 -20.64 17.25 51.04
CA TYR A 310 -19.40 16.71 50.53
C TYR A 310 -19.60 15.28 49.97
N LYS A 311 -20.38 14.43 50.67
CA LYS A 311 -20.70 13.08 50.18
C LYS A 311 -21.44 13.13 48.82
N ASP A 312 -22.37 14.08 48.66
CA ASP A 312 -23.11 14.27 47.41
C ASP A 312 -22.19 14.75 46.26
N VAL A 313 -21.32 15.72 46.55
CA VAL A 313 -20.29 16.19 45.61
C VAL A 313 -19.41 15.05 45.14
N VAL A 314 -18.89 14.22 46.04
CA VAL A 314 -18.03 13.07 45.70
C VAL A 314 -18.80 12.08 44.80
N ALA A 315 -20.06 11.78 45.14
CA ALA A 315 -20.88 10.85 44.36
C ALA A 315 -21.09 11.34 42.92
N LYS A 316 -21.52 12.59 42.77
CA LYS A 316 -21.81 13.19 41.44
C LYS A 316 -20.53 13.42 40.64
N GLY A 317 -19.45 13.84 41.31
CA GLY A 317 -18.16 14.01 40.63
C GLY A 317 -17.57 12.68 40.17
N THR A 318 -17.70 11.61 40.96
CA THR A 318 -17.29 10.26 40.55
C THR A 318 -18.12 9.75 39.36
N GLN A 319 -19.42 10.03 39.34
CA GLN A 319 -20.29 9.68 38.21
C GLN A 319 -19.84 10.38 36.93
N LEU A 320 -19.62 11.68 36.97
CA LEU A 320 -19.13 12.46 35.85
C LEU A 320 -17.76 11.97 35.37
N GLN A 321 -16.84 11.73 36.29
CA GLN A 321 -15.51 11.23 35.97
C GLN A 321 -15.57 9.84 35.31
N GLN A 322 -16.39 8.92 35.81
CA GLN A 322 -16.58 7.59 35.22
C GLN A 322 -17.16 7.68 33.80
N TYR A 323 -18.08 8.62 33.57
CA TYR A 323 -18.63 8.85 32.23
C TYR A 323 -17.55 9.29 31.25
N ILE A 324 -16.73 10.30 31.63
CA ILE A 324 -15.62 10.82 30.80
C ILE A 324 -14.62 9.69 30.50
N LEU A 325 -14.23 8.90 31.49
CA LEU A 325 -13.30 7.78 31.32
C LEU A 325 -13.84 6.71 30.37
N LYS A 326 -15.14 6.37 30.50
CA LYS A 326 -15.80 5.39 29.61
C LYS A 326 -15.90 5.91 28.16
N ALA A 327 -16.17 7.20 27.97
CA ALA A 327 -16.15 7.83 26.67
C ALA A 327 -14.74 7.75 26.05
N GLY A 328 -13.70 7.94 26.86
CA GLY A 328 -12.30 7.79 26.46
C GLY A 328 -11.94 6.37 26.04
N GLU A 329 -12.39 5.37 26.76
CA GLU A 329 -12.18 3.96 26.42
C GLU A 329 -12.81 3.61 25.06
N LYS A 330 -14.02 4.11 24.82
CA LYS A 330 -14.69 3.93 23.52
C LYS A 330 -13.91 4.60 22.38
N ALA A 331 -13.49 5.84 22.56
CA ALA A 331 -12.70 6.58 21.58
C ALA A 331 -11.36 5.87 21.28
N TYR A 332 -10.69 5.35 22.30
CA TYR A 332 -9.46 4.54 22.15
C TYR A 332 -9.71 3.28 21.30
N THR A 333 -10.77 2.53 21.57
CA THR A 333 -11.10 1.31 20.82
C THR A 333 -11.38 1.60 19.35
N GLU A 334 -12.06 2.72 19.06
CA GLU A 334 -12.30 3.17 17.70
C GLU A 334 -11.02 3.59 16.97
N ALA A 335 -10.11 4.31 17.67
CA ALA A 335 -8.80 4.70 17.15
C ALA A 335 -7.92 3.47 16.86
N GLU A 336 -7.89 2.47 17.74
CA GLU A 336 -7.17 1.22 17.54
C GLU A 336 -7.68 0.43 16.35
N SER A 337 -9.00 0.40 16.16
CA SER A 337 -9.63 -0.24 15.00
C SER A 337 -9.23 0.45 13.69
N ARG A 338 -9.23 1.78 13.64
CA ARG A 338 -8.75 2.57 12.49
C ARG A 338 -7.28 2.31 12.19
N TYR A 339 -6.43 2.36 13.22
CA TYR A 339 -5.00 2.06 13.09
C TYR A 339 -4.76 0.67 12.51
N THR A 340 -5.45 -0.35 13.04
CA THR A 340 -5.33 -1.74 12.58
C THR A 340 -5.74 -1.89 11.12
N LEU A 341 -6.82 -1.23 10.69
CA LEU A 341 -7.26 -1.22 9.29
C LEU A 341 -6.19 -0.60 8.37
N ILE A 342 -5.70 0.60 8.69
CA ILE A 342 -4.69 1.31 7.91
C ILE A 342 -3.39 0.48 7.82
N ARG A 343 -2.94 -0.08 8.94
CA ARG A 343 -1.76 -0.96 9.00
C ARG A 343 -1.92 -2.16 8.08
N ASN A 344 -3.05 -2.86 8.14
CA ASN A 344 -3.29 -4.07 7.34
C ASN A 344 -3.37 -3.75 5.83
N ILE A 345 -4.02 -2.63 5.46
CA ILE A 345 -4.03 -2.15 4.06
C ILE A 345 -2.61 -1.83 3.58
N SER A 346 -1.80 -1.15 4.40
CA SER A 346 -0.42 -0.79 4.05
C SER A 346 0.46 -2.01 3.88
N ILE A 347 0.38 -2.99 4.80
CA ILE A 347 1.12 -4.25 4.71
C ILE A 347 0.68 -5.04 3.47
N GLY A 348 -0.65 -5.23 3.28
CA GLY A 348 -1.20 -5.95 2.13
C GLY A 348 -0.82 -5.31 0.80
N GLY A 349 -0.88 -4.00 0.69
CA GLY A 349 -0.45 -3.25 -0.49
C GLY A 349 1.04 -3.42 -0.79
N THR A 350 1.89 -3.39 0.23
CA THR A 350 3.33 -3.63 0.10
C THR A 350 3.62 -5.05 -0.37
N VAL A 351 3.00 -6.06 0.26
CA VAL A 351 3.17 -7.47 -0.14
C VAL A 351 2.70 -7.71 -1.56
N LEU A 352 1.53 -7.19 -1.93
CA LEU A 352 1.01 -7.30 -3.30
C LEU A 352 1.96 -6.63 -4.31
N GLY A 353 2.48 -5.45 -3.98
CA GLY A 353 3.48 -4.77 -4.80
C GLY A 353 4.73 -5.62 -5.01
N LEU A 354 5.27 -6.24 -3.96
CA LEU A 354 6.44 -7.13 -4.05
C LEU A 354 6.18 -8.40 -4.88
N LEU A 355 4.96 -8.94 -4.84
CA LEU A 355 4.59 -10.12 -5.64
C LEU A 355 4.42 -9.83 -7.13
N LEU A 356 4.25 -8.57 -7.51
CA LEU A 356 4.12 -8.13 -8.91
C LEU A 356 5.47 -7.80 -9.58
N ILE A 357 6.58 -7.87 -8.87
CA ILE A 357 7.95 -7.74 -9.38
C ILE A 357 8.45 -9.09 -9.89
#